data_e31c15d65dc4e4df452147cf443d3191
#
_entry.id   e31c15d65dc4e4df452147cf443d3191
#
_cell.length_a   1.000
_cell.length_b   1.000
_cell.length_c   1.000
_cell.angle_alpha   90.00
_cell.angle_beta   90.00
_cell.angle_gamma   90.00
#
_symmetry.space_group_name_H-M   'P 1'
#
loop_
_entity.id
_entity.type
_entity.pdbx_description
1 polymer ?
#
loop_
_entity_poly.entity_id
_entity_poly.type
_entity_poly.pdbx_seq_one_letter_code
_entity_poly.pdbx_strand_id
1 'polypeptide(L)'
;MTSYVAAIDQGTTSTRCMIFNHEGRVVSVDQREHEQIFPRAGWVEHNAEEIWENTRRVAAGALAKADLTAKDIAAVGITNQRETALVWDKTTGKPVYNAIVWQDTRTDKIVTELGNLGGGQERYRDKVGLPLATYFSGPKVKWILDNVEGAREKAEAGDLIFGNMDTWVLWNMTGGPDGGVHVTDPTNASRTMLMDLDTLQWDAEIAGEMGIPLSMLPEIRSSSEEYGKVREKGALAGVPIAGILGDQQAATFGQACLSPGEAKNTYGTGNFMLLNTGTEKVMSQNGLLTTVCYKIGSNDTVYALEGSVAVTGSLVQWLRDNLGLITTAAEIEEHARSVEDNGGAYFVPAFSGLFAPYWRSDARGAIVGLTRFVNKGHLARAVLEATAFQSREVIDAMNADSGVPLKSLKVDGGMVVNELLMQFQADILGVPVIRPVVNETTALGAAYAAGLAVGFWKSEDDIRTNWAQDKQWDPAMDDSRREREYRNWKKAVTKTFDWVSEED
;
A
#
# COMPACT_ATOMS: atom_id res chain seq x y z
N MET A 1 -13.08 9.61 31.96
CA MET A 1 -12.18 10.45 31.15
C MET A 1 -12.38 10.02 29.71
N THR A 2 -12.55 10.93 28.82
CA THR A 2 -12.61 10.64 27.39
C THR A 2 -11.20 10.20 26.98
N SER A 3 -11.06 9.02 26.36
CA SER A 3 -9.78 8.47 25.93
C SER A 3 -9.78 8.41 24.39
N TYR A 4 -8.60 8.47 23.79
CA TYR A 4 -8.40 8.50 22.35
C TYR A 4 -7.34 7.47 21.94
N VAL A 5 -7.28 7.15 20.65
CA VAL A 5 -6.19 6.35 20.08
C VAL A 5 -5.48 7.20 19.04
N ALA A 6 -4.15 7.18 19.06
CA ALA A 6 -3.34 7.85 18.06
C ALA A 6 -2.84 6.84 17.02
N ALA A 7 -2.69 7.28 15.77
CA ALA A 7 -2.04 6.53 14.72
C ALA A 7 -0.93 7.35 14.09
N ILE A 8 0.24 6.74 13.92
CA ILE A 8 1.34 7.25 13.09
C ILE A 8 1.22 6.59 11.74
N ASP A 9 1.04 7.40 10.71
CA ASP A 9 0.97 6.97 9.31
C ASP A 9 2.22 7.50 8.57
N GLN A 10 3.19 6.63 8.39
CA GLN A 10 4.43 6.93 7.68
C GLN A 10 4.27 6.57 6.20
N GLY A 11 3.76 7.48 5.40
CA GLY A 11 3.52 7.31 3.97
C GLY A 11 4.76 7.57 3.10
N THR A 12 4.61 7.40 1.78
CA THR A 12 5.70 7.59 0.82
C THR A 12 6.17 9.04 0.73
N THR A 13 5.28 10.02 0.89
CA THR A 13 5.65 11.44 0.72
C THR A 13 5.61 12.23 2.02
N SER A 14 4.98 11.70 3.06
CA SER A 14 4.76 12.41 4.31
C SER A 14 4.56 11.46 5.48
N THR A 15 4.76 11.99 6.68
CA THR A 15 4.39 11.34 7.94
C THR A 15 3.24 12.12 8.57
N ARG A 16 2.24 11.40 9.07
CA ARG A 16 1.07 11.96 9.74
C ARG A 16 0.92 11.37 11.14
N CYS A 17 0.36 12.15 12.06
CA CYS A 17 -0.23 11.64 13.28
C CYS A 17 -1.69 12.03 13.32
N MET A 18 -2.56 11.05 13.54
CA MET A 18 -4.00 11.24 13.61
C MET A 18 -4.53 10.72 14.93
N ILE A 19 -5.47 11.44 15.50
CA ILE A 19 -6.10 11.08 16.79
C ILE A 19 -7.56 10.77 16.52
N PHE A 20 -8.01 9.62 17.03
CA PHE A 20 -9.37 9.12 16.82
C PHE A 20 -10.09 8.97 18.17
N ASN A 21 -11.40 9.29 18.16
CA ASN A 21 -12.28 8.99 19.28
C ASN A 21 -12.83 7.55 19.19
N HIS A 22 -13.68 7.17 20.16
CA HIS A 22 -14.23 5.81 20.23
C HIS A 22 -15.13 5.45 19.04
N GLU A 23 -15.77 6.45 18.41
CA GLU A 23 -16.59 6.30 17.20
C GLU A 23 -15.74 6.22 15.91
N GLY A 24 -14.40 6.17 16.02
CA GLY A 24 -13.49 6.14 14.88
C GLY A 24 -13.40 7.44 14.08
N ARG A 25 -13.86 8.55 14.66
CA ARG A 25 -13.82 9.87 14.01
C ARG A 25 -12.50 10.58 14.29
N VAL A 26 -12.00 11.29 13.28
CA VAL A 26 -10.79 12.11 13.41
C VAL A 26 -11.06 13.29 14.34
N VAL A 27 -10.26 13.42 15.38
CA VAL A 27 -10.27 14.52 16.34
C VAL A 27 -9.20 15.55 16.00
N SER A 28 -8.03 15.08 15.60
CA SER A 28 -6.91 15.93 15.23
C SER A 28 -6.00 15.25 14.22
N VAL A 29 -5.30 16.06 13.44
CA VAL A 29 -4.27 15.62 12.50
C VAL A 29 -3.14 16.63 12.41
N ASP A 30 -1.92 16.14 12.36
CA ASP A 30 -0.74 16.89 11.92
C ASP A 30 0.04 16.07 10.90
N GLN A 31 0.61 16.75 9.90
CA GLN A 31 1.29 16.11 8.77
C GLN A 31 2.52 16.93 8.38
N ARG A 32 3.58 16.20 8.01
CA ARG A 32 4.80 16.79 7.44
C ARG A 32 5.30 15.96 6.28
N GLU A 33 5.64 16.63 5.20
CA GLU A 33 6.34 16.04 4.07
C GLU A 33 7.82 15.79 4.42
N HIS A 34 8.45 14.84 3.72
CA HIS A 34 9.88 14.61 3.78
C HIS A 34 10.47 14.61 2.36
N GLU A 35 11.77 14.84 2.29
CA GLU A 35 12.48 14.92 1.03
C GLU A 35 12.41 13.61 0.24
N GLN A 36 12.13 13.72 -1.05
CA GLN A 36 12.23 12.63 -2.02
C GLN A 36 13.58 12.71 -2.70
N ILE A 37 14.44 11.72 -2.50
CA ILE A 37 15.83 11.73 -2.99
C ILE A 37 15.91 10.83 -4.23
N PHE A 38 16.36 11.37 -5.35
CA PHE A 38 16.51 10.68 -6.63
C PHE A 38 17.97 10.71 -7.10
N PRO A 39 18.86 9.84 -6.59
CA PRO A 39 20.29 9.89 -6.91
C PRO A 39 20.61 9.58 -8.36
N ARG A 40 19.80 8.73 -9.01
CA ARG A 40 19.92 8.29 -10.41
C ARG A 40 18.53 7.96 -10.97
N ALA A 41 18.44 7.79 -12.30
CA ALA A 41 17.22 7.31 -12.93
C ALA A 41 16.79 5.96 -12.34
N GLY A 42 15.53 5.86 -11.91
CA GLY A 42 14.95 4.67 -11.28
C GLY A 42 15.34 4.45 -9.80
N TRP A 43 16.19 5.31 -9.21
CA TRP A 43 16.55 5.23 -7.80
C TRP A 43 15.71 6.19 -6.97
N VAL A 44 15.16 5.70 -5.88
CA VAL A 44 14.32 6.48 -4.96
C VAL A 44 14.73 6.17 -3.52
N GLU A 45 15.07 7.21 -2.77
CA GLU A 45 15.55 7.09 -1.39
C GLU A 45 14.85 8.07 -0.46
N HIS A 46 14.78 7.69 0.82
CA HIS A 46 14.34 8.58 1.90
C HIS A 46 15.40 8.67 2.99
N ASN A 47 15.52 9.85 3.60
CA ASN A 47 16.29 10.04 4.82
C ASN A 47 15.48 9.53 6.04
N ALA A 48 15.92 8.42 6.62
CA ALA A 48 15.22 7.80 7.74
C ALA A 48 15.28 8.64 9.03
N GLU A 49 16.34 9.45 9.22
CA GLU A 49 16.44 10.35 10.38
C GLU A 49 15.44 11.50 10.27
N GLU A 50 15.20 12.03 9.06
CA GLU A 50 14.14 13.02 8.81
C GLU A 50 12.75 12.45 9.08
N ILE A 51 12.49 11.21 8.63
CA ILE A 51 11.23 10.51 8.91
C ILE A 51 11.01 10.39 10.43
N TRP A 52 12.04 10.01 11.19
CA TRP A 52 11.95 9.95 12.64
C TRP A 52 11.66 11.30 13.27
N GLU A 53 12.37 12.34 12.87
CA GLU A 53 12.13 13.69 13.38
C GLU A 53 10.73 14.21 13.04
N ASN A 54 10.24 13.93 11.82
CA ASN A 54 8.88 14.26 11.42
C ASN A 54 7.85 13.50 12.25
N THR A 55 8.09 12.22 12.57
CA THR A 55 7.22 11.41 13.45
C THR A 55 7.05 12.07 14.82
N ARG A 56 8.13 12.52 15.43
CA ARG A 56 8.10 13.24 16.71
C ARG A 56 7.30 14.54 16.62
N ARG A 57 7.51 15.30 15.58
CA ARG A 57 6.86 16.60 15.36
C ARG A 57 5.37 16.48 15.12
N VAL A 58 4.95 15.54 14.27
CA VAL A 58 3.52 15.35 13.98
C VAL A 58 2.77 14.79 15.18
N ALA A 59 3.39 13.94 16.00
CA ALA A 59 2.81 13.47 17.24
C ALA A 59 2.54 14.62 18.23
N ALA A 60 3.54 15.49 18.42
CA ALA A 60 3.38 16.68 19.24
C ALA A 60 2.33 17.66 18.69
N GLY A 61 2.36 17.89 17.37
CA GLY A 61 1.43 18.79 16.68
C GLY A 61 -0.02 18.32 16.76
N ALA A 62 -0.27 17.03 16.56
CA ALA A 62 -1.62 16.49 16.64
C ALA A 62 -2.22 16.60 18.05
N LEU A 63 -1.46 16.30 19.08
CA LEU A 63 -1.89 16.47 20.48
C LEU A 63 -2.16 17.94 20.80
N ALA A 64 -1.24 18.84 20.45
CA ALA A 64 -1.37 20.26 20.72
C ALA A 64 -2.60 20.88 20.06
N LYS A 65 -2.91 20.50 18.82
CA LYS A 65 -4.09 20.99 18.09
C LYS A 65 -5.42 20.64 18.75
N ALA A 66 -5.46 19.51 19.49
CA ALA A 66 -6.67 19.05 20.19
C ALA A 66 -6.64 19.36 21.70
N ASP A 67 -5.61 20.06 22.19
CA ASP A 67 -5.40 20.32 23.63
C ASP A 67 -5.36 19.00 24.47
N LEU A 68 -4.70 17.98 23.89
CA LEU A 68 -4.53 16.66 24.50
C LEU A 68 -3.09 16.43 24.99
N THR A 69 -2.95 15.48 25.88
CA THR A 69 -1.67 15.01 26.42
C THR A 69 -1.56 13.49 26.30
N ALA A 70 -0.38 12.93 26.57
CA ALA A 70 -0.17 11.48 26.58
C ALA A 70 -1.18 10.71 27.50
N LYS A 71 -1.69 11.36 28.54
CA LYS A 71 -2.66 10.75 29.47
C LYS A 71 -4.04 10.51 28.85
N ASP A 72 -4.34 11.22 27.79
CA ASP A 72 -5.60 11.12 27.07
C ASP A 72 -5.55 10.03 25.98
N ILE A 73 -4.34 9.50 25.68
CA ILE A 73 -4.11 8.52 24.63
C ILE A 73 -3.98 7.12 25.23
N ALA A 74 -4.89 6.23 24.83
CA ALA A 74 -4.92 4.83 25.29
C ALA A 74 -3.82 3.97 24.63
N ALA A 75 -3.56 4.18 23.34
CA ALA A 75 -2.54 3.46 22.57
C ALA A 75 -2.13 4.23 21.32
N VAL A 76 -0.99 3.82 20.75
CA VAL A 76 -0.50 4.25 19.44
C VAL A 76 -0.50 3.05 18.48
N GLY A 77 -1.08 3.24 17.31
CA GLY A 77 -0.92 2.35 16.15
C GLY A 77 0.11 2.93 15.16
N ILE A 78 0.81 2.07 14.46
CA ILE A 78 1.75 2.43 13.38
C ILE A 78 1.26 1.80 12.09
N THR A 79 1.19 2.60 11.05
CA THR A 79 1.06 2.13 9.67
C THR A 79 2.12 2.81 8.81
N ASN A 80 2.52 2.16 7.72
CA ASN A 80 3.67 2.59 6.95
C ASN A 80 3.57 2.21 5.49
N GLN A 81 4.26 2.97 4.63
CA GLN A 81 4.63 2.52 3.31
C GLN A 81 5.37 1.18 3.42
N ARG A 82 4.90 0.16 2.70
CA ARG A 82 5.48 -1.18 2.77
C ARG A 82 6.77 -1.26 1.94
N GLU A 83 7.49 -2.34 2.06
CA GLU A 83 8.67 -2.77 1.29
C GLU A 83 9.89 -1.84 1.37
N THR A 84 9.72 -0.58 1.70
CA THR A 84 10.84 0.37 1.87
C THR A 84 11.80 -0.16 2.92
N ALA A 85 13.06 -0.39 2.52
CA ALA A 85 14.05 -1.12 3.30
C ALA A 85 15.10 -0.21 3.90
N LEU A 86 15.36 -0.38 5.19
CA LEU A 86 16.39 0.34 5.95
C LEU A 86 17.30 -0.64 6.71
N VAL A 87 18.59 -0.36 6.70
CA VAL A 87 19.58 -1.08 7.52
C VAL A 87 20.30 -0.05 8.39
N TRP A 88 20.42 -0.34 9.69
CA TRP A 88 21.09 0.56 10.63
C TRP A 88 21.90 -0.20 11.69
N ASP A 89 22.86 0.50 12.24
CA ASP A 89 23.68 0.00 13.34
C ASP A 89 22.90 0.08 14.66
N LYS A 90 22.67 -1.08 15.30
CA LYS A 90 21.85 -1.18 16.50
C LYS A 90 22.44 -0.47 17.72
N THR A 91 23.76 -0.27 17.74
CA THR A 91 24.47 0.36 18.87
C THR A 91 24.46 1.88 18.77
N THR A 92 24.62 2.40 17.54
CA THR A 92 24.68 3.85 17.30
C THR A 92 23.33 4.44 16.90
N GLY A 93 22.41 3.62 16.44
CA GLY A 93 21.13 4.05 15.86
C GLY A 93 21.25 4.71 14.49
N LYS A 94 22.42 4.64 13.85
CA LYS A 94 22.67 5.31 12.59
C LYS A 94 22.39 4.42 11.40
N PRO A 95 21.54 4.86 10.43
CA PRO A 95 21.41 4.21 9.15
C PRO A 95 22.78 4.11 8.45
N VAL A 96 23.07 2.94 7.84
CA VAL A 96 24.29 2.76 7.05
C VAL A 96 24.12 3.31 5.64
N TYR A 97 22.88 3.47 5.21
CA TYR A 97 22.48 4.04 3.92
C TYR A 97 21.05 4.62 4.06
N ASN A 98 20.65 5.49 3.12
CA ASN A 98 19.27 5.95 3.05
C ASN A 98 18.29 4.77 2.90
N ALA A 99 17.05 4.93 3.34
CA ALA A 99 16.01 3.95 3.09
C ALA A 99 15.77 3.83 1.57
N ILE A 100 15.84 2.60 1.03
CA ILE A 100 15.55 2.33 -0.38
C ILE A 100 14.05 2.11 -0.51
N VAL A 101 13.38 3.00 -1.25
CA VAL A 101 11.93 3.08 -1.35
C VAL A 101 11.37 1.94 -2.21
N TRP A 102 10.14 1.54 -1.96
CA TRP A 102 9.44 0.49 -2.70
C TRP A 102 9.39 0.71 -4.23
N GLN A 103 9.41 1.95 -4.69
CA GLN A 103 9.44 2.34 -6.11
C GLN A 103 10.81 2.16 -6.79
N ASP A 104 11.86 1.95 -6.00
CA ASP A 104 13.24 1.89 -6.49
C ASP A 104 13.50 0.64 -7.32
N THR A 105 14.17 0.79 -8.46
CA THR A 105 14.44 -0.30 -9.42
C THR A 105 15.89 -0.76 -9.48
N ARG A 106 16.78 -0.23 -8.60
CA ARG A 106 18.22 -0.55 -8.62
C ARG A 106 18.57 -2.02 -8.45
N THR A 107 17.66 -2.81 -7.89
CA THR A 107 17.85 -4.24 -7.61
C THR A 107 17.51 -5.15 -8.80
N ASP A 108 17.26 -4.60 -9.97
CA ASP A 108 16.84 -5.36 -11.15
C ASP A 108 17.85 -6.47 -11.52
N LYS A 109 19.16 -6.18 -11.47
CA LYS A 109 20.21 -7.17 -11.69
C LYS A 109 20.17 -8.29 -10.66
N ILE A 110 19.96 -7.96 -9.37
CA ILE A 110 19.86 -8.96 -8.29
C ILE A 110 18.67 -9.88 -8.52
N VAL A 111 17.52 -9.31 -8.85
CA VAL A 111 16.29 -10.06 -9.14
C VAL A 111 16.49 -11.01 -10.33
N THR A 112 17.12 -10.52 -11.39
CA THR A 112 17.45 -11.34 -12.57
C THR A 112 18.40 -12.49 -12.21
N GLU A 113 19.47 -12.22 -11.47
CA GLU A 113 20.44 -13.24 -11.02
C GLU A 113 19.78 -14.31 -10.16
N LEU A 114 18.92 -13.93 -9.19
CA LEU A 114 18.17 -14.88 -8.37
C LEU A 114 17.23 -15.76 -9.21
N GLY A 115 16.53 -15.18 -10.20
CA GLY A 115 15.67 -15.91 -11.11
C GLY A 115 16.43 -16.93 -11.96
N ASN A 116 17.67 -16.62 -12.34
CA ASN A 116 18.54 -17.49 -13.12
C ASN A 116 19.05 -18.73 -12.32
N LEU A 117 18.92 -18.72 -11.00
CA LEU A 117 19.22 -19.92 -10.18
C LEU A 117 18.17 -21.04 -10.36
N GLY A 118 17.09 -20.77 -11.08
CA GLY A 118 15.97 -21.68 -11.37
C GLY A 118 14.64 -21.13 -10.86
N GLY A 119 13.56 -21.50 -11.54
CA GLY A 119 12.21 -21.03 -11.20
C GLY A 119 11.85 -19.64 -11.75
N GLY A 120 12.80 -18.89 -12.31
CA GLY A 120 12.55 -17.58 -12.89
C GLY A 120 11.92 -16.61 -11.89
N GLN A 121 10.98 -15.80 -12.36
CA GLN A 121 10.25 -14.84 -11.54
C GLN A 121 9.42 -15.51 -10.43
N GLU A 122 8.99 -16.74 -10.62
CA GLU A 122 8.15 -17.50 -9.70
C GLU A 122 8.95 -18.28 -8.61
N ARG A 123 10.28 -18.15 -8.58
CA ARG A 123 11.19 -18.95 -7.75
C ARG A 123 10.75 -19.13 -6.29
N TYR A 124 10.27 -18.09 -5.66
CA TYR A 124 9.89 -18.10 -4.23
C TYR A 124 8.40 -18.03 -3.99
N ARG A 125 7.57 -17.91 -5.05
CA ARG A 125 6.14 -17.64 -4.93
C ARG A 125 5.41 -18.62 -4.02
N ASP A 126 5.69 -19.89 -4.11
CA ASP A 126 5.00 -20.93 -3.31
C ASP A 126 5.14 -20.72 -1.80
N LYS A 127 6.27 -20.15 -1.36
CA LYS A 127 6.52 -19.84 0.05
C LYS A 127 6.05 -18.43 0.44
N VAL A 128 6.39 -17.42 -0.37
CA VAL A 128 6.24 -16.03 0.03
C VAL A 128 5.04 -15.31 -0.62
N GLY A 129 4.38 -15.95 -1.58
CA GLY A 129 3.20 -15.38 -2.28
C GLY A 129 3.50 -14.30 -3.31
N LEU A 130 4.78 -14.01 -3.58
CA LEU A 130 5.25 -12.88 -4.37
C LEU A 130 6.14 -13.35 -5.52
N PRO A 131 6.04 -12.71 -6.72
CA PRO A 131 7.03 -12.89 -7.77
C PRO A 131 8.34 -12.20 -7.39
N LEU A 132 9.48 -12.67 -7.92
CA LEU A 132 10.72 -11.91 -7.86
C LEU A 132 10.56 -10.57 -8.56
N ALA A 133 10.73 -9.47 -7.82
CA ALA A 133 10.63 -8.12 -8.34
C ALA A 133 11.45 -7.14 -7.50
N THR A 134 11.83 -6.02 -8.11
CA THR A 134 12.53 -4.91 -7.44
C THR A 134 11.70 -4.26 -6.35
N TYR A 135 10.41 -4.48 -6.35
CA TYR A 135 9.42 -3.91 -5.44
C TYR A 135 9.66 -4.31 -3.98
N PHE A 136 10.07 -5.54 -3.70
CA PHE A 136 10.12 -6.12 -2.36
C PHE A 136 11.43 -5.88 -1.61
N SER A 137 11.43 -6.03 -0.28
CA SER A 137 12.51 -5.58 0.60
C SER A 137 13.79 -6.40 0.49
N GLY A 138 13.70 -7.73 0.38
CA GLY A 138 14.86 -8.63 0.41
C GLY A 138 15.98 -8.25 -0.56
N PRO A 139 15.69 -8.05 -1.87
CA PRO A 139 16.69 -7.59 -2.84
C PRO A 139 17.33 -6.25 -2.47
N LYS A 140 16.58 -5.33 -1.83
CA LYS A 140 17.12 -4.03 -1.38
C LYS A 140 18.10 -4.18 -0.22
N VAL A 141 17.79 -5.05 0.73
CA VAL A 141 18.71 -5.38 1.84
C VAL A 141 20.00 -5.99 1.28
N LYS A 142 19.87 -6.99 0.38
CA LYS A 142 21.02 -7.56 -0.31
C LYS A 142 21.88 -6.50 -1.00
N TRP A 143 21.23 -5.56 -1.71
CA TRP A 143 21.96 -4.48 -2.38
C TRP A 143 22.75 -3.62 -1.38
N ILE A 144 22.17 -3.26 -0.24
CA ILE A 144 22.85 -2.48 0.81
C ILE A 144 24.09 -3.24 1.30
N LEU A 145 23.95 -4.53 1.63
CA LEU A 145 25.04 -5.34 2.14
C LEU A 145 26.17 -5.52 1.11
N ASP A 146 25.85 -5.56 -0.18
CA ASP A 146 26.81 -5.78 -1.25
C ASP A 146 27.50 -4.48 -1.72
N ASN A 147 26.88 -3.31 -1.51
CA ASN A 147 27.36 -2.05 -2.10
C ASN A 147 27.79 -0.99 -1.08
N VAL A 148 27.40 -1.10 0.18
CA VAL A 148 27.80 -0.16 1.24
C VAL A 148 29.05 -0.71 1.94
N GLU A 149 30.13 0.07 1.94
CA GLU A 149 31.41 -0.33 2.51
C GLU A 149 31.28 -0.74 4.00
N GLY A 150 31.77 -1.91 4.34
CA GLY A 150 31.75 -2.47 5.69
C GLY A 150 30.39 -2.97 6.17
N ALA A 151 29.32 -2.84 5.37
CA ALA A 151 27.98 -3.25 5.79
C ALA A 151 27.85 -4.77 5.94
N ARG A 152 28.43 -5.55 5.02
CA ARG A 152 28.38 -7.01 5.08
C ARG A 152 29.08 -7.55 6.33
N GLU A 153 30.31 -7.12 6.59
CA GLU A 153 31.09 -7.56 7.74
C GLU A 153 30.39 -7.21 9.07
N LYS A 154 29.80 -6.02 9.17
CA LYS A 154 29.02 -5.62 10.35
C LYS A 154 27.73 -6.41 10.49
N ALA A 155 27.07 -6.75 9.40
CA ALA A 155 25.87 -7.57 9.41
C ALA A 155 26.18 -8.99 9.90
N GLU A 156 27.26 -9.60 9.40
CA GLU A 156 27.74 -10.92 9.82
C GLU A 156 28.21 -10.93 11.28
N ALA A 157 28.77 -9.82 11.76
CA ALA A 157 29.13 -9.62 13.16
C ALA A 157 27.88 -9.43 14.07
N GLY A 158 26.71 -9.22 13.50
CA GLY A 158 25.47 -8.99 14.23
C GLY A 158 25.30 -7.55 14.75
N ASP A 159 26.03 -6.59 14.18
CA ASP A 159 25.94 -5.18 14.57
C ASP A 159 24.84 -4.41 13.84
N LEU A 160 24.44 -4.89 12.65
CA LEU A 160 23.39 -4.27 11.85
C LEU A 160 22.06 -5.00 11.99
N ILE A 161 21.00 -4.22 11.97
CA ILE A 161 19.63 -4.70 11.92
C ILE A 161 18.86 -4.07 10.75
N PHE A 162 17.86 -4.79 10.29
CA PHE A 162 16.96 -4.41 9.20
C PHE A 162 15.57 -4.13 9.72
N GLY A 163 14.86 -3.25 9.04
CA GLY A 163 13.42 -3.06 9.17
C GLY A 163 12.83 -2.31 8.01
N ASN A 164 11.52 -2.44 7.83
CA ASN A 164 10.75 -1.49 7.08
C ASN A 164 10.45 -0.27 7.98
N MET A 165 9.64 0.67 7.50
CA MET A 165 9.44 1.93 8.23
C MET A 165 8.67 1.75 9.54
N ASP A 166 7.82 0.72 9.66
CA ASP A 166 7.18 0.33 10.92
C ASP A 166 8.21 0.01 12.01
N THR A 167 9.16 -0.87 11.68
CA THR A 167 10.22 -1.29 12.61
C THR A 167 11.11 -0.11 12.99
N TRP A 168 11.48 0.75 12.05
CA TRP A 168 12.28 1.95 12.32
C TRP A 168 11.58 2.91 13.29
N VAL A 169 10.30 3.18 13.05
CA VAL A 169 9.50 4.06 13.92
C VAL A 169 9.32 3.44 15.30
N LEU A 170 8.92 2.15 15.39
CA LEU A 170 8.76 1.44 16.64
C LEU A 170 10.06 1.42 17.46
N TRP A 171 11.17 1.04 16.84
CA TRP A 171 12.47 0.95 17.48
C TRP A 171 12.91 2.29 18.09
N ASN A 172 12.76 3.37 17.34
CA ASN A 172 13.07 4.71 17.86
C ASN A 172 12.11 5.16 18.96
N MET A 173 10.81 4.94 18.81
CA MET A 173 9.81 5.31 19.85
C MET A 173 10.02 4.56 21.17
N THR A 174 10.56 3.36 21.12
CA THR A 174 10.76 2.50 22.30
C THR A 174 12.12 2.63 22.93
N GLY A 175 13.02 3.45 22.39
CA GLY A 175 14.30 3.78 23.01
C GLY A 175 15.51 3.78 22.07
N GLY A 176 15.38 3.32 20.84
CA GLY A 176 16.49 3.29 19.89
C GLY A 176 17.67 2.46 20.41
N PRO A 177 18.91 3.02 20.39
CA PRO A 177 20.08 2.31 20.89
C PRO A 177 19.99 1.90 22.37
N ASP A 178 19.14 2.55 23.14
CA ASP A 178 18.96 2.29 24.59
C ASP A 178 17.87 1.23 24.86
N GLY A 179 17.79 0.20 24.05
CA GLY A 179 16.89 -0.94 24.21
C GLY A 179 15.57 -0.82 23.43
N GLY A 180 15.62 -0.19 22.28
CA GLY A 180 14.50 -0.15 21.34
C GLY A 180 14.03 -1.53 20.93
N VAL A 181 12.72 -1.68 20.75
CA VAL A 181 12.08 -2.94 20.36
C VAL A 181 12.23 -3.15 18.86
N HIS A 182 12.86 -4.25 18.46
CA HIS A 182 13.11 -4.62 17.06
C HIS A 182 12.09 -5.66 16.58
N VAL A 183 10.91 -5.18 16.20
CA VAL A 183 9.74 -6.01 15.85
C VAL A 183 9.09 -5.48 14.56
N THR A 184 8.50 -6.35 13.80
CA THR A 184 7.58 -6.09 12.69
C THR A 184 6.33 -6.96 12.83
N ASP A 185 5.33 -6.73 12.00
CA ASP A 185 4.12 -7.54 11.94
C ASP A 185 4.07 -8.42 10.68
N PRO A 186 3.19 -9.44 10.60
CA PRO A 186 3.11 -10.30 9.43
C PRO A 186 2.69 -9.58 8.14
N THR A 187 1.96 -8.46 8.23
CA THR A 187 1.55 -7.72 7.02
C THR A 187 2.75 -7.06 6.35
N ASN A 188 3.67 -6.48 7.12
CA ASN A 188 4.93 -5.94 6.61
C ASN A 188 5.91 -7.07 6.23
N ALA A 189 6.06 -8.08 7.08
CA ALA A 189 6.95 -9.21 6.83
C ALA A 189 6.59 -9.96 5.55
N SER A 190 5.31 -10.12 5.22
CA SER A 190 4.86 -10.75 3.97
C SER A 190 5.21 -9.94 2.70
N ARG A 191 5.71 -8.73 2.84
CA ARG A 191 6.14 -7.86 1.72
C ARG A 191 7.67 -7.85 1.54
N THR A 192 8.39 -8.58 2.34
CA THR A 192 9.85 -8.58 2.31
C THR A 192 10.46 -9.58 1.33
N MET A 193 9.70 -10.57 0.88
CA MET A 193 10.16 -11.74 0.13
C MET A 193 10.96 -12.74 0.99
N LEU A 194 10.96 -12.55 2.31
CA LEU A 194 11.76 -13.33 3.26
C LEU A 194 10.93 -14.17 4.24
N MET A 195 9.61 -13.90 4.33
CA MET A 195 8.72 -14.61 5.26
C MET A 195 7.92 -15.70 4.55
N ASP A 196 7.96 -16.89 5.11
CA ASP A 196 7.07 -17.98 4.70
C ASP A 196 5.63 -17.72 5.18
N LEU A 197 4.67 -17.77 4.25
CA LEU A 197 3.26 -17.43 4.52
C LEU A 197 2.54 -18.50 5.37
N ASP A 198 3.02 -19.73 5.42
CA ASP A 198 2.40 -20.79 6.21
C ASP A 198 2.84 -20.72 7.67
N THR A 199 4.12 -20.50 7.89
CA THR A 199 4.72 -20.48 9.24
C THR A 199 4.72 -19.10 9.88
N LEU A 200 4.58 -18.03 9.09
CA LEU A 200 4.78 -16.64 9.49
C LEU A 200 6.17 -16.40 10.13
N GLN A 201 7.16 -17.14 9.67
CA GLN A 201 8.54 -17.01 10.12
C GLN A 201 9.45 -16.66 8.95
N TRP A 202 10.60 -16.10 9.27
CA TRP A 202 11.63 -15.84 8.26
C TRP A 202 12.11 -17.17 7.66
N ASP A 203 12.14 -17.24 6.33
CA ASP A 203 12.66 -18.41 5.62
C ASP A 203 14.19 -18.34 5.53
N ALA A 204 14.86 -19.27 6.25
CA ALA A 204 16.32 -19.29 6.34
C ALA A 204 17.01 -19.60 5.01
N GLU A 205 16.37 -20.40 4.13
CA GLU A 205 16.91 -20.73 2.82
C GLU A 205 16.89 -19.51 1.90
N ILE A 206 15.77 -18.80 1.81
CA ILE A 206 15.64 -17.60 1.00
C ILE A 206 16.56 -16.50 1.51
N ALA A 207 16.61 -16.27 2.84
CA ALA A 207 17.51 -15.30 3.44
C ALA A 207 18.97 -15.64 3.15
N GLY A 208 19.33 -16.94 3.22
CA GLY A 208 20.67 -17.44 2.90
C GLY A 208 21.06 -17.24 1.43
N GLU A 209 20.14 -17.49 0.48
CA GLU A 209 20.37 -17.23 -0.95
C GLU A 209 20.57 -15.74 -1.26
N MET A 210 19.91 -14.86 -0.50
CA MET A 210 20.12 -13.42 -0.60
C MET A 210 21.32 -12.92 0.22
N GLY A 211 21.99 -13.81 0.97
CA GLY A 211 23.12 -13.45 1.83
C GLY A 211 22.72 -12.50 2.98
N ILE A 212 21.51 -12.66 3.51
CA ILE A 212 20.98 -11.86 4.61
C ILE A 212 21.04 -12.66 5.90
N PRO A 213 21.89 -12.26 6.90
CA PRO A 213 21.91 -12.92 8.19
C PRO A 213 20.56 -12.83 8.91
N LEU A 214 20.06 -13.95 9.41
CA LEU A 214 18.79 -13.98 10.17
C LEU A 214 18.82 -13.07 11.40
N SER A 215 19.99 -12.85 12.00
CA SER A 215 20.18 -11.94 13.14
C SER A 215 19.86 -10.48 12.85
N MET A 216 19.79 -10.10 11.55
CA MET A 216 19.39 -8.76 11.15
C MET A 216 17.87 -8.54 11.14
N LEU A 217 17.10 -9.64 11.07
CA LEU A 217 15.67 -9.58 10.83
C LEU A 217 14.92 -9.33 12.16
N PRO A 218 13.87 -8.47 12.15
CA PRO A 218 13.07 -8.21 13.34
C PRO A 218 12.26 -9.45 13.77
N GLU A 219 11.88 -9.52 15.02
CA GLU A 219 10.88 -10.49 15.47
C GLU A 219 9.55 -10.20 14.81
N ILE A 220 8.88 -11.23 14.28
CA ILE A 220 7.54 -11.11 13.72
C ILE A 220 6.53 -11.37 14.82
N ARG A 221 5.70 -10.37 15.13
CA ARG A 221 4.67 -10.44 16.16
C ARG A 221 3.31 -10.06 15.59
N SER A 222 2.24 -10.33 16.34
CA SER A 222 0.87 -9.99 15.92
C SER A 222 0.74 -8.53 15.43
N SER A 223 -0.17 -8.26 14.50
CA SER A 223 -0.50 -6.89 14.09
C SER A 223 -1.20 -6.08 15.19
N SER A 224 -1.70 -6.75 16.24
CA SER A 224 -2.42 -6.15 17.36
C SER A 224 -2.01 -6.78 18.68
N GLU A 225 -1.01 -6.20 19.33
CA GLU A 225 -0.52 -6.54 20.68
C GLU A 225 0.34 -5.41 21.21
N GLU A 226 0.55 -5.32 22.52
CA GLU A 226 1.44 -4.33 23.12
C GLU A 226 2.91 -4.72 22.86
N TYR A 227 3.63 -3.97 22.00
CA TYR A 227 5.05 -4.22 21.70
C TYR A 227 5.98 -3.58 22.71
N GLY A 228 5.55 -2.50 23.33
CA GLY A 228 6.28 -1.70 24.31
C GLY A 228 5.62 -0.35 24.51
N LYS A 229 6.29 0.53 25.26
CA LYS A 229 5.82 1.89 25.52
C LYS A 229 6.75 2.91 24.91
N VAL A 230 6.19 4.03 24.49
CA VAL A 230 6.97 5.17 24.04
C VAL A 230 7.89 5.63 25.18
N ARG A 231 9.20 5.50 25.00
CA ARG A 231 10.22 5.89 26.00
C ARG A 231 10.76 7.29 25.78
N GLU A 232 10.66 7.80 24.59
CA GLU A 232 11.15 9.12 24.24
C GLU A 232 10.55 10.18 25.16
N LYS A 233 11.36 11.16 25.54
CA LYS A 233 10.87 12.37 26.22
C LYS A 233 10.11 13.23 25.20
N GLY A 234 8.84 13.00 25.05
CA GLY A 234 8.01 13.68 24.05
C GLY A 234 6.53 13.59 24.34
N ALA A 235 5.76 14.01 23.39
CA ALA A 235 4.32 14.20 23.52
C ALA A 235 3.53 12.91 23.85
N LEU A 236 4.03 11.73 23.43
CA LEU A 236 3.41 10.42 23.64
C LEU A 236 4.14 9.56 24.70
N ALA A 237 5.05 10.14 25.50
CA ALA A 237 5.84 9.38 26.48
C ALA A 237 4.97 8.53 27.41
N GLY A 238 5.31 7.25 27.52
CA GLY A 238 4.61 6.26 28.36
C GLY A 238 3.37 5.62 27.74
N VAL A 239 2.92 6.07 26.58
CA VAL A 239 1.79 5.47 25.86
C VAL A 239 2.20 4.12 25.26
N PRO A 240 1.39 3.05 25.38
CA PRO A 240 1.66 1.77 24.74
C PRO A 240 1.57 1.88 23.20
N ILE A 241 2.51 1.25 22.52
CA ILE A 241 2.46 1.05 21.07
C ILE A 241 1.91 -0.35 20.85
N ALA A 242 0.74 -0.46 20.23
CA ALA A 242 -0.03 -1.69 20.31
C ALA A 242 -0.67 -2.13 18.97
N GLY A 243 -0.34 -1.50 17.86
CA GLY A 243 -0.81 -1.90 16.52
C GLY A 243 0.25 -1.60 15.46
N ILE A 244 0.47 -2.56 14.56
CA ILE A 244 1.31 -2.38 13.38
C ILE A 244 0.61 -3.03 12.19
N LEU A 245 0.43 -2.29 11.11
CA LEU A 245 -0.10 -2.77 9.83
C LEU A 245 0.57 -2.01 8.68
N GLY A 246 0.94 -2.74 7.63
CA GLY A 246 1.28 -2.10 6.35
C GLY A 246 0.11 -1.25 5.82
N ASP A 247 0.39 -0.18 5.10
CA ASP A 247 -0.61 0.84 4.73
C ASP A 247 -1.86 0.29 4.04
N GLN A 248 -1.69 -0.63 3.10
CA GLN A 248 -2.81 -1.20 2.36
C GLN A 248 -3.62 -2.20 3.20
N GLN A 249 -2.97 -2.95 4.07
CA GLN A 249 -3.63 -3.82 5.05
C GLN A 249 -4.36 -2.98 6.11
N ALA A 250 -3.74 -1.92 6.58
CA ALA A 250 -4.38 -0.97 7.49
C ALA A 250 -5.64 -0.36 6.89
N ALA A 251 -5.59 0.07 5.62
CA ALA A 251 -6.76 0.58 4.92
C ALA A 251 -7.86 -0.50 4.78
N THR A 252 -7.50 -1.74 4.52
CA THR A 252 -8.45 -2.87 4.46
C THR A 252 -9.15 -3.08 5.81
N PHE A 253 -8.38 -3.02 6.90
CA PHE A 253 -8.89 -3.16 8.26
C PHE A 253 -9.76 -1.95 8.67
N GLY A 254 -9.30 -0.72 8.34
CA GLY A 254 -10.05 0.52 8.57
C GLY A 254 -11.34 0.63 7.76
N GLN A 255 -11.39 0.00 6.58
CA GLN A 255 -12.62 -0.17 5.78
C GLN A 255 -13.56 -1.26 6.33
N ALA A 256 -13.20 -1.88 7.44
CA ALA A 256 -13.94 -3.01 7.99
C ALA A 256 -14.18 -4.13 6.96
N CYS A 257 -13.18 -4.43 6.10
CA CYS A 257 -13.19 -5.59 5.21
C CYS A 257 -12.73 -6.82 5.98
N LEU A 258 -13.54 -7.30 6.90
CA LEU A 258 -13.20 -8.31 7.91
C LEU A 258 -13.72 -9.72 7.59
N SER A 259 -14.45 -9.87 6.50
CA SER A 259 -14.97 -11.18 6.05
C SER A 259 -14.43 -11.56 4.67
N PRO A 260 -14.31 -12.87 4.39
CA PRO A 260 -13.94 -13.35 3.06
C PRO A 260 -14.87 -12.78 1.97
N GLY A 261 -14.27 -12.30 0.87
CA GLY A 261 -14.99 -11.69 -0.25
C GLY A 261 -15.24 -10.17 -0.09
N GLU A 262 -14.89 -9.57 1.04
CA GLU A 262 -14.89 -8.12 1.19
C GLU A 262 -13.57 -7.53 0.63
N ALA A 263 -13.69 -6.47 -0.16
CA ALA A 263 -12.55 -5.83 -0.80
C ALA A 263 -12.59 -4.31 -0.68
N LYS A 264 -11.39 -3.73 -0.68
CA LYS A 264 -11.21 -2.29 -0.78
C LYS A 264 -10.34 -1.93 -1.98
N ASN A 265 -10.49 -0.70 -2.48
CA ASN A 265 -9.59 -0.09 -3.44
C ASN A 265 -9.24 1.33 -2.99
N THR A 266 -7.96 1.59 -2.82
CA THR A 266 -7.44 2.93 -2.54
C THR A 266 -7.02 3.60 -3.84
N TYR A 267 -7.69 4.71 -4.19
CA TYR A 267 -7.46 5.48 -5.41
C TYR A 267 -6.50 6.64 -5.15
N GLY A 268 -5.24 6.42 -5.45
CA GLY A 268 -4.17 7.41 -5.30
C GLY A 268 -3.49 7.73 -6.64
N THR A 269 -2.18 7.89 -6.62
CA THR A 269 -1.32 7.97 -7.82
C THR A 269 -1.50 6.74 -8.70
N GLY A 270 -1.52 5.56 -8.07
CA GLY A 270 -2.03 4.30 -8.58
C GLY A 270 -3.16 3.79 -7.70
N ASN A 271 -3.71 2.63 -8.03
CA ASN A 271 -4.70 1.94 -7.22
C ASN A 271 -4.10 0.71 -6.56
N PHE A 272 -4.53 0.47 -5.32
CA PHE A 272 -4.17 -0.74 -4.56
C PHE A 272 -5.44 -1.40 -4.06
N MET A 273 -5.69 -2.61 -4.54
CA MET A 273 -6.86 -3.41 -4.19
C MET A 273 -6.46 -4.60 -3.35
N LEU A 274 -7.16 -4.81 -2.24
CA LEU A 274 -7.04 -6.00 -1.41
C LEU A 274 -8.41 -6.67 -1.28
N LEU A 275 -8.42 -7.97 -1.50
CA LEU A 275 -9.56 -8.85 -1.25
C LEU A 275 -9.23 -9.76 -0.07
N ASN A 276 -10.01 -9.69 1.00
CA ASN A 276 -9.92 -10.60 2.13
C ASN A 276 -10.32 -12.01 1.69
N THR A 277 -9.43 -12.99 1.84
CA THR A 277 -9.67 -14.41 1.52
C THR A 277 -9.95 -15.27 2.76
N GLY A 278 -10.04 -14.64 3.94
CA GLY A 278 -10.21 -15.34 5.21
C GLY A 278 -8.93 -16.06 5.64
N THR A 279 -9.11 -17.18 6.31
CA THR A 279 -7.97 -17.99 6.81
C THR A 279 -7.36 -18.89 5.74
N GLU A 280 -7.89 -18.90 4.54
CA GLU A 280 -7.34 -19.64 3.42
C GLU A 280 -6.28 -18.79 2.67
N LYS A 281 -5.07 -19.33 2.55
CA LYS A 281 -4.02 -18.78 1.72
C LYS A 281 -4.30 -19.13 0.25
N VAL A 282 -4.90 -18.21 -0.48
CA VAL A 282 -5.16 -18.37 -1.92
C VAL A 282 -3.92 -17.95 -2.70
N MET A 283 -3.25 -18.92 -3.36
CA MET A 283 -2.13 -18.63 -4.26
C MET A 283 -2.64 -18.21 -5.63
N SER A 284 -2.34 -16.98 -6.03
CA SER A 284 -2.82 -16.43 -7.29
C SER A 284 -2.26 -17.17 -8.51
N GLN A 285 -3.14 -17.48 -9.47
CA GLN A 285 -2.80 -18.00 -10.80
C GLN A 285 -3.01 -16.96 -11.90
N ASN A 286 -3.49 -15.77 -11.52
CA ASN A 286 -3.86 -14.68 -12.43
C ASN A 286 -3.02 -13.41 -12.23
N GLY A 287 -1.76 -13.56 -11.78
CA GLY A 287 -0.81 -12.46 -11.68
C GLY A 287 -0.99 -11.53 -10.48
N LEU A 288 -1.80 -11.91 -9.48
CA LEU A 288 -1.95 -11.16 -8.23
C LEU A 288 -0.88 -11.55 -7.20
N LEU A 289 -0.80 -10.78 -6.13
CA LEU A 289 0.03 -11.09 -4.97
C LEU A 289 -0.81 -11.77 -3.89
N THR A 290 -0.23 -12.76 -3.20
CA THR A 290 -0.79 -13.33 -1.98
C THR A 290 -0.04 -12.76 -0.79
N THR A 291 -0.75 -12.22 0.18
CA THR A 291 -0.16 -11.50 1.32
C THR A 291 -0.95 -11.77 2.60
N VAL A 292 -0.38 -11.49 3.76
CA VAL A 292 -1.14 -11.46 5.01
C VAL A 292 -1.99 -10.20 5.04
N CYS A 293 -3.28 -10.34 5.31
CA CYS A 293 -4.21 -9.22 5.48
C CYS A 293 -4.07 -8.60 6.87
N TYR A 294 -4.11 -9.43 7.91
CA TYR A 294 -3.83 -9.06 9.31
C TYR A 294 -3.71 -10.30 10.19
N LYS A 295 -3.10 -10.11 11.35
CA LYS A 295 -3.00 -11.10 12.44
C LYS A 295 -3.33 -10.39 13.76
N ILE A 296 -4.53 -10.61 14.29
CA ILE A 296 -5.01 -9.93 15.51
C ILE A 296 -4.85 -10.84 16.72
N GLY A 297 -3.90 -10.51 17.59
CA GLY A 297 -3.63 -11.28 18.80
C GLY A 297 -3.34 -12.75 18.48
N SER A 298 -4.03 -13.65 19.20
CA SER A 298 -3.95 -15.09 19.00
C SER A 298 -4.92 -15.66 17.96
N ASN A 299 -5.77 -14.82 17.32
CA ASN A 299 -6.71 -15.28 16.30
C ASN A 299 -5.97 -15.88 15.11
N ASP A 300 -6.68 -16.63 14.26
CA ASP A 300 -6.12 -17.15 13.02
C ASP A 300 -5.65 -16.03 12.10
N THR A 301 -4.65 -16.32 11.29
CA THR A 301 -4.13 -15.39 10.29
C THR A 301 -5.15 -15.20 9.18
N VAL A 302 -5.41 -13.96 8.81
CA VAL A 302 -6.26 -13.62 7.67
C VAL A 302 -5.35 -13.24 6.50
N TYR A 303 -5.63 -13.83 5.32
CA TYR A 303 -4.89 -13.58 4.09
C TYR A 303 -5.67 -12.68 3.13
N ALA A 304 -4.98 -12.16 2.15
CA ALA A 304 -5.56 -11.36 1.07
C ALA A 304 -4.89 -11.63 -0.26
N LEU A 305 -5.66 -11.45 -1.33
CA LEU A 305 -5.14 -11.21 -2.67
C LEU A 305 -4.97 -9.70 -2.86
N GLU A 306 -3.84 -9.32 -3.45
CA GLU A 306 -3.55 -7.92 -3.76
C GLU A 306 -3.27 -7.74 -5.24
N GLY A 307 -3.86 -6.72 -5.83
CA GLY A 307 -3.54 -6.24 -7.18
C GLY A 307 -3.34 -4.74 -7.19
N SER A 308 -2.36 -4.30 -7.97
CA SER A 308 -2.01 -2.90 -8.11
C SER A 308 -2.21 -2.42 -9.53
N VAL A 309 -2.69 -1.20 -9.68
CA VAL A 309 -2.72 -0.46 -10.94
C VAL A 309 -1.74 0.70 -10.83
N ALA A 310 -0.72 0.72 -11.66
CA ALA A 310 0.38 1.67 -11.54
C ALA A 310 -0.03 3.12 -11.80
N VAL A 311 -0.92 3.34 -12.76
CA VAL A 311 -1.22 4.67 -13.30
C VAL A 311 -2.73 4.92 -13.29
N THR A 312 -3.18 5.73 -12.32
CA THR A 312 -4.57 6.17 -12.19
C THR A 312 -4.63 7.68 -11.93
N GLY A 313 -4.47 8.14 -10.70
CA GLY A 313 -4.40 9.58 -10.40
C GLY A 313 -3.23 10.28 -11.09
N SER A 314 -2.12 9.58 -11.29
CA SER A 314 -0.98 10.09 -12.06
C SER A 314 -1.31 10.36 -13.53
N LEU A 315 -2.30 9.66 -14.12
CA LEU A 315 -2.78 9.97 -15.47
C LEU A 315 -3.50 11.32 -15.51
N VAL A 316 -4.32 11.62 -14.49
CA VAL A 316 -4.97 12.93 -14.35
C VAL A 316 -3.93 14.03 -14.18
N GLN A 317 -2.90 13.80 -13.36
CA GLN A 317 -1.78 14.73 -13.21
C GLN A 317 -1.04 14.94 -14.52
N TRP A 318 -0.80 13.88 -15.28
CA TRP A 318 -0.14 13.95 -16.57
C TRP A 318 -0.93 14.78 -17.59
N LEU A 319 -2.28 14.67 -17.62
CA LEU A 319 -3.12 15.55 -18.43
C LEU A 319 -2.94 17.02 -18.06
N ARG A 320 -2.81 17.31 -16.76
CA ARG A 320 -2.60 18.66 -16.24
C ARG A 320 -1.19 19.18 -16.57
N ASP A 321 -0.19 18.45 -16.17
CA ASP A 321 1.20 18.94 -16.10
C ASP A 321 1.93 18.83 -17.45
N ASN A 322 1.66 17.76 -18.20
CA ASN A 322 2.36 17.48 -19.45
C ASN A 322 1.57 17.94 -20.69
N LEU A 323 0.24 17.81 -20.69
CA LEU A 323 -0.59 18.20 -21.82
C LEU A 323 -1.28 19.56 -21.67
N GLY A 324 -1.41 20.07 -20.44
CA GLY A 324 -2.11 21.32 -20.18
C GLY A 324 -3.60 21.29 -20.56
N LEU A 325 -4.22 20.10 -20.58
CA LEU A 325 -5.62 19.94 -20.95
C LEU A 325 -6.57 20.34 -19.83
N ILE A 326 -6.11 20.33 -18.60
CA ILE A 326 -6.79 20.79 -17.40
C ILE A 326 -5.82 21.63 -16.56
N THR A 327 -6.31 22.50 -15.70
CA THR A 327 -5.49 23.33 -14.77
C THR A 327 -5.52 22.79 -13.36
N THR A 328 -6.61 22.14 -12.97
CA THR A 328 -6.76 21.44 -11.70
C THR A 328 -7.29 20.01 -11.93
N ALA A 329 -6.98 19.10 -11.01
CA ALA A 329 -7.47 17.72 -11.10
C ALA A 329 -9.01 17.62 -11.07
N ALA A 330 -9.69 18.56 -10.41
CA ALA A 330 -11.16 18.60 -10.34
C ALA A 330 -11.83 18.90 -11.69
N GLU A 331 -11.19 19.69 -12.56
CA GLU A 331 -11.72 20.04 -13.88
C GLU A 331 -11.95 18.84 -14.80
N ILE A 332 -11.27 17.71 -14.55
CA ILE A 332 -11.41 16.52 -15.40
C ILE A 332 -12.85 16.01 -15.39
N GLU A 333 -13.51 16.04 -14.24
CA GLU A 333 -14.91 15.61 -14.14
C GLU A 333 -15.86 16.51 -14.94
N GLU A 334 -15.64 17.83 -14.88
CA GLU A 334 -16.43 18.80 -15.63
C GLU A 334 -16.31 18.55 -17.14
N HIS A 335 -15.08 18.38 -17.63
CA HIS A 335 -14.86 18.07 -19.05
C HIS A 335 -15.46 16.72 -19.46
N ALA A 336 -15.29 15.69 -18.62
CA ALA A 336 -15.85 14.38 -18.91
C ALA A 336 -17.39 14.37 -18.90
N ARG A 337 -18.02 15.23 -18.11
CA ARG A 337 -19.49 15.40 -18.09
C ARG A 337 -20.04 16.19 -19.28
N SER A 338 -19.20 16.90 -20.02
CA SER A 338 -19.61 17.63 -21.22
C SER A 338 -19.97 16.73 -22.41
N VAL A 339 -19.70 15.43 -22.31
CA VAL A 339 -19.98 14.41 -23.31
C VAL A 339 -20.72 13.21 -22.69
N GLU A 340 -21.46 12.47 -23.51
CA GLU A 340 -22.26 11.33 -23.05
C GLU A 340 -21.41 10.07 -22.79
N ASP A 341 -20.36 9.88 -23.60
CA ASP A 341 -19.46 8.72 -23.54
C ASP A 341 -18.02 9.10 -23.95
N ASN A 342 -17.14 8.13 -24.14
CA ASN A 342 -15.75 8.36 -24.54
C ASN A 342 -15.57 8.59 -26.07
N GLY A 343 -16.64 8.65 -26.84
CA GLY A 343 -16.59 8.83 -28.31
C GLY A 343 -15.90 7.70 -29.06
N GLY A 344 -15.73 6.54 -28.44
CA GLY A 344 -14.97 5.40 -28.97
C GLY A 344 -13.46 5.48 -28.72
N ALA A 345 -12.98 6.51 -27.99
CA ALA A 345 -11.58 6.65 -27.62
C ALA A 345 -11.26 5.93 -26.30
N TYR A 346 -10.16 5.19 -26.26
CA TYR A 346 -9.64 4.51 -25.08
C TYR A 346 -8.22 4.97 -24.81
N PHE A 347 -7.92 5.29 -23.53
CA PHE A 347 -6.60 5.65 -23.08
C PHE A 347 -6.01 4.51 -22.24
N VAL A 348 -4.96 3.86 -22.71
CA VAL A 348 -4.23 2.83 -21.95
C VAL A 348 -2.95 3.44 -21.38
N PRO A 349 -2.86 3.69 -20.07
CA PRO A 349 -1.76 4.46 -19.48
C PRO A 349 -0.58 3.57 -19.07
N ALA A 350 -0.06 2.76 -19.98
CA ALA A 350 1.08 1.88 -19.73
C ALA A 350 2.41 2.67 -19.76
N PHE A 351 2.56 3.72 -18.94
CA PHE A 351 3.73 4.62 -18.99
C PHE A 351 5.04 3.93 -18.65
N SER A 352 5.00 2.94 -17.78
CA SER A 352 6.16 2.12 -17.39
C SER A 352 5.83 0.62 -17.51
N GLY A 353 5.04 0.27 -18.51
CA GLY A 353 4.50 -1.07 -18.67
C GLY A 353 3.14 -1.26 -17.99
N LEU A 354 2.67 -2.50 -18.00
CA LEU A 354 1.43 -2.92 -17.36
C LEU A 354 1.75 -3.85 -16.18
N PHE A 355 1.07 -3.62 -15.06
CA PHE A 355 1.12 -4.47 -13.87
C PHE A 355 0.09 -5.62 -13.98
N ALA A 356 -0.39 -6.09 -12.86
CA ALA A 356 -1.41 -7.14 -12.82
C ALA A 356 -2.63 -6.79 -13.70
N PRO A 357 -3.20 -7.75 -14.42
CA PRO A 357 -2.77 -9.14 -14.52
C PRO A 357 -1.73 -9.41 -15.60
N TYR A 358 -1.30 -8.41 -16.36
CA TYR A 358 -0.52 -8.57 -17.59
C TYR A 358 0.98 -8.77 -17.38
N TRP A 359 1.59 -8.05 -16.44
CA TRP A 359 3.04 -8.04 -16.18
C TRP A 359 3.89 -7.84 -17.44
N ARG A 360 3.52 -6.82 -18.26
CA ARG A 360 4.17 -6.48 -19.53
C ARG A 360 5.02 -5.23 -19.38
N SER A 361 6.32 -5.40 -19.19
CA SER A 361 7.30 -4.31 -19.12
C SER A 361 7.56 -3.63 -20.46
N ASP A 362 7.32 -4.34 -21.56
CA ASP A 362 7.46 -3.88 -22.94
C ASP A 362 6.32 -2.98 -23.43
N ALA A 363 5.18 -2.96 -22.73
CA ALA A 363 4.06 -2.12 -23.09
C ALA A 363 4.35 -0.62 -22.84
N ARG A 364 3.79 0.24 -23.69
CA ARG A 364 3.78 1.70 -23.49
C ARG A 364 2.40 2.27 -23.72
N GLY A 365 2.13 3.45 -23.11
CA GLY A 365 0.82 4.11 -23.18
C GLY A 365 0.36 4.39 -24.60
N ALA A 366 -0.95 4.23 -24.85
CA ALA A 366 -1.57 4.50 -26.14
C ALA A 366 -2.95 5.12 -26.00
N ILE A 367 -3.31 5.98 -26.95
CA ILE A 367 -4.68 6.46 -27.15
C ILE A 367 -5.15 5.88 -28.50
N VAL A 368 -6.23 5.13 -28.46
CA VAL A 368 -6.78 4.47 -29.66
C VAL A 368 -8.23 4.86 -29.89
N GLY A 369 -8.75 4.64 -31.11
CA GLY A 369 -10.14 4.95 -31.48
C GLY A 369 -10.40 6.42 -31.80
N LEU A 370 -9.37 7.21 -32.06
CA LEU A 370 -9.50 8.63 -32.41
C LEU A 370 -10.19 8.83 -33.75
N THR A 371 -11.20 9.71 -33.76
CA THR A 371 -11.85 10.23 -34.96
C THR A 371 -11.97 11.75 -34.83
N ARG A 372 -12.44 12.41 -35.90
CA ARG A 372 -12.68 13.87 -35.87
C ARG A 372 -13.80 14.28 -34.90
N PHE A 373 -14.59 13.33 -34.42
CA PHE A 373 -15.64 13.54 -33.44
C PHE A 373 -15.06 13.71 -32.00
N VAL A 374 -13.94 13.04 -31.73
CA VAL A 374 -13.33 13.05 -30.40
C VAL A 374 -12.78 14.43 -30.07
N ASN A 375 -13.19 14.96 -28.92
CA ASN A 375 -12.76 16.24 -28.40
C ASN A 375 -12.17 16.09 -26.97
N LYS A 376 -11.80 17.20 -26.33
CA LYS A 376 -11.22 17.25 -24.98
C LYS A 376 -12.09 16.53 -23.94
N GLY A 377 -13.42 16.66 -24.02
CA GLY A 377 -14.33 15.97 -23.10
C GLY A 377 -14.27 14.45 -23.22
N HIS A 378 -14.21 13.93 -24.44
CA HIS A 378 -14.06 12.50 -24.69
C HIS A 378 -12.72 11.95 -24.16
N LEU A 379 -11.62 12.72 -24.32
CA LEU A 379 -10.31 12.34 -23.76
C LEU A 379 -10.32 12.34 -22.24
N ALA A 380 -10.91 13.37 -21.61
CA ALA A 380 -11.07 13.43 -20.17
C ALA A 380 -11.88 12.24 -19.66
N ARG A 381 -12.94 11.87 -20.37
CA ARG A 381 -13.75 10.70 -20.05
C ARG A 381 -12.96 9.40 -20.18
N ALA A 382 -12.23 9.22 -21.27
CA ALA A 382 -11.37 8.05 -21.50
C ALA A 382 -10.31 7.88 -20.39
N VAL A 383 -9.77 8.96 -19.85
CA VAL A 383 -8.83 8.96 -18.73
C VAL A 383 -9.48 8.44 -17.43
N LEU A 384 -10.67 8.91 -17.09
CA LEU A 384 -11.39 8.41 -15.91
C LEU A 384 -11.81 6.95 -16.09
N GLU A 385 -12.33 6.60 -17.26
CA GLU A 385 -12.75 5.24 -17.58
C GLU A 385 -11.58 4.24 -17.57
N ALA A 386 -10.37 4.67 -17.97
CA ALA A 386 -9.16 3.86 -17.88
C ALA A 386 -8.87 3.36 -16.46
N THR A 387 -9.08 4.21 -15.46
CA THR A 387 -8.94 3.84 -14.04
C THR A 387 -9.93 2.72 -13.67
N ALA A 388 -11.19 2.85 -14.11
CA ALA A 388 -12.23 1.88 -13.80
C ALA A 388 -12.02 0.55 -14.53
N PHE A 389 -11.60 0.57 -15.79
CA PHE A 389 -11.30 -0.64 -16.56
C PHE A 389 -10.14 -1.43 -15.97
N GLN A 390 -9.03 -0.76 -15.62
CA GLN A 390 -7.90 -1.41 -14.97
C GLN A 390 -8.29 -2.02 -13.62
N SER A 391 -9.15 -1.34 -12.86
CA SER A 391 -9.70 -1.89 -11.61
C SER A 391 -10.54 -3.14 -11.86
N ARG A 392 -11.34 -3.18 -12.93
CA ARG A 392 -12.11 -4.36 -13.31
C ARG A 392 -11.20 -5.55 -13.66
N GLU A 393 -10.12 -5.33 -14.38
CA GLU A 393 -9.15 -6.39 -14.72
C GLU A 393 -8.58 -7.06 -13.46
N VAL A 394 -8.24 -6.27 -12.45
CA VAL A 394 -7.75 -6.79 -11.17
C VAL A 394 -8.85 -7.53 -10.41
N ILE A 395 -10.06 -7.00 -10.35
CA ILE A 395 -11.20 -7.65 -9.69
C ILE A 395 -11.59 -8.96 -10.39
N ASP A 396 -11.57 -9.01 -11.71
CA ASP A 396 -11.82 -10.25 -12.46
C ASP A 396 -10.77 -11.32 -12.10
N ALA A 397 -9.49 -10.95 -11.98
CA ALA A 397 -8.44 -11.84 -11.51
C ALA A 397 -8.68 -12.30 -10.05
N MET A 398 -9.08 -11.40 -9.16
CA MET A 398 -9.43 -11.72 -7.77
C MET A 398 -10.60 -12.71 -7.67
N ASN A 399 -11.66 -12.48 -8.44
CA ASN A 399 -12.82 -13.36 -8.48
C ASN A 399 -12.44 -14.76 -9.01
N ALA A 400 -11.60 -14.82 -10.04
CA ALA A 400 -11.13 -16.08 -10.62
C ALA A 400 -10.27 -16.87 -9.64
N ASP A 401 -9.35 -16.22 -8.92
CA ASP A 401 -8.45 -16.87 -7.97
C ASP A 401 -9.15 -17.28 -6.67
N SER A 402 -10.01 -16.43 -6.11
CA SER A 402 -10.71 -16.67 -4.84
C SER A 402 -11.90 -17.61 -4.98
N GLY A 403 -12.45 -17.74 -6.17
CA GLY A 403 -13.72 -18.44 -6.41
C GLY A 403 -14.95 -17.76 -5.77
N VAL A 404 -14.78 -16.60 -5.16
CA VAL A 404 -15.85 -15.83 -4.49
C VAL A 404 -16.09 -14.53 -5.25
N PRO A 405 -17.22 -14.34 -5.91
CA PRO A 405 -17.55 -13.10 -6.59
C PRO A 405 -17.61 -11.93 -5.63
N LEU A 406 -16.99 -10.80 -6.01
CA LEU A 406 -17.09 -9.54 -5.29
C LEU A 406 -18.56 -9.11 -5.20
N LYS A 407 -19.02 -8.74 -3.99
CA LYS A 407 -20.40 -8.27 -3.75
C LYS A 407 -20.52 -6.75 -3.78
N SER A 408 -19.48 -6.07 -3.33
CA SER A 408 -19.36 -4.61 -3.33
C SER A 408 -17.88 -4.22 -3.20
N LEU A 409 -17.53 -3.04 -3.67
CA LEU A 409 -16.19 -2.49 -3.53
C LEU A 409 -16.21 -1.27 -2.61
N LYS A 410 -15.51 -1.33 -1.48
CA LYS A 410 -15.27 -0.18 -0.62
C LYS A 410 -14.10 0.63 -1.16
N VAL A 411 -14.23 1.95 -1.20
CA VAL A 411 -13.26 2.83 -1.86
C VAL A 411 -12.83 3.96 -0.95
N ASP A 412 -11.56 4.36 -1.08
CA ASP A 412 -10.96 5.50 -0.42
C ASP A 412 -9.86 6.12 -1.29
N GLY A 413 -9.18 7.14 -0.76
CA GLY A 413 -8.14 7.87 -1.48
C GLY A 413 -8.64 9.12 -2.20
N GLY A 414 -7.72 9.87 -2.80
CA GLY A 414 -7.98 11.21 -3.31
C GLY A 414 -8.95 11.30 -4.49
N MET A 415 -9.07 10.25 -5.31
CA MET A 415 -9.91 10.28 -6.51
C MET A 415 -11.39 9.94 -6.24
N VAL A 416 -11.74 9.43 -5.06
CA VAL A 416 -13.12 8.98 -4.76
C VAL A 416 -14.11 10.13 -4.61
N VAL A 417 -13.63 11.36 -4.64
CA VAL A 417 -14.48 12.56 -4.71
C VAL A 417 -15.10 12.75 -6.11
N ASN A 418 -14.51 12.13 -7.14
CA ASN A 418 -15.01 12.20 -8.51
C ASN A 418 -16.22 11.26 -8.66
N GLU A 419 -17.41 11.88 -8.69
CA GLU A 419 -18.69 11.19 -8.74
C GLU A 419 -18.90 10.41 -10.04
N LEU A 420 -18.42 10.95 -11.16
CA LEU A 420 -18.53 10.29 -12.47
C LEU A 420 -17.68 9.04 -12.53
N LEU A 421 -16.45 9.10 -12.00
CA LEU A 421 -15.57 7.94 -11.90
C LEU A 421 -16.19 6.85 -11.02
N MET A 422 -16.74 7.21 -9.86
CA MET A 422 -17.33 6.23 -8.94
C MET A 422 -18.56 5.56 -9.54
N GLN A 423 -19.43 6.30 -10.22
CA GLN A 423 -20.57 5.72 -10.94
C GLN A 423 -20.10 4.78 -12.05
N PHE A 424 -19.15 5.21 -12.88
CA PHE A 424 -18.62 4.36 -13.95
C PHE A 424 -17.91 3.12 -13.40
N GLN A 425 -17.23 3.23 -12.25
CA GLN A 425 -16.63 2.07 -11.59
C GLN A 425 -17.69 1.05 -11.17
N ALA A 426 -18.80 1.49 -10.57
CA ALA A 426 -19.92 0.61 -10.25
C ALA A 426 -20.52 -0.03 -11.51
N ASP A 427 -20.71 0.77 -12.55
CA ASP A 427 -21.25 0.33 -13.84
C ASP A 427 -20.39 -0.76 -14.48
N ILE A 428 -19.07 -0.54 -14.53
CA ILE A 428 -18.16 -1.46 -15.22
C ILE A 428 -17.86 -2.74 -14.40
N LEU A 429 -17.92 -2.66 -13.07
CA LEU A 429 -17.80 -3.82 -12.20
C LEU A 429 -19.10 -4.63 -12.10
N GLY A 430 -20.25 -3.99 -12.26
CA GLY A 430 -21.55 -4.60 -12.04
C GLY A 430 -21.87 -4.87 -10.56
N VAL A 431 -21.19 -4.19 -9.64
CA VAL A 431 -21.41 -4.25 -8.19
C VAL A 431 -21.42 -2.87 -7.58
N PRO A 432 -22.07 -2.66 -6.41
CA PRO A 432 -22.01 -1.38 -5.72
C PRO A 432 -20.59 -0.95 -5.36
N VAL A 433 -20.33 0.35 -5.49
CA VAL A 433 -19.12 1.03 -5.01
C VAL A 433 -19.51 1.90 -3.83
N ILE A 434 -18.79 1.81 -2.72
CA ILE A 434 -19.20 2.40 -1.44
C ILE A 434 -18.05 3.21 -0.84
N ARG A 435 -18.28 4.51 -0.62
CA ARG A 435 -17.35 5.42 0.05
C ARG A 435 -17.74 5.56 1.53
N PRO A 436 -16.77 5.44 2.49
CA PRO A 436 -17.03 5.66 3.90
C PRO A 436 -17.05 7.15 4.26
N VAL A 437 -17.67 7.48 5.41
CA VAL A 437 -17.62 8.84 5.99
C VAL A 437 -16.19 9.23 6.36
N VAL A 438 -15.41 8.31 6.91
CA VAL A 438 -14.01 8.54 7.28
C VAL A 438 -13.12 8.02 6.14
N ASN A 439 -12.58 8.94 5.36
CA ASN A 439 -11.71 8.61 4.21
C ASN A 439 -10.26 8.25 4.62
N GLU A 440 -9.86 8.55 5.85
CA GLU A 440 -8.52 8.27 6.40
C GLU A 440 -8.42 6.84 6.94
N THR A 441 -8.82 5.87 6.14
CA THR A 441 -8.98 4.46 6.52
C THR A 441 -7.66 3.81 6.90
N THR A 442 -6.54 4.23 6.31
CA THR A 442 -5.19 3.73 6.61
C THR A 442 -4.80 4.00 8.06
N ALA A 443 -4.82 5.26 8.48
CA ALA A 443 -4.52 5.63 9.87
C ALA A 443 -5.54 5.03 10.85
N LEU A 444 -6.83 5.00 10.47
CA LEU A 444 -7.89 4.42 11.28
C LEU A 444 -7.67 2.92 11.50
N GLY A 445 -7.22 2.18 10.49
CA GLY A 445 -6.93 0.75 10.60
C GLY A 445 -5.82 0.46 11.62
N ALA A 446 -4.75 1.24 11.61
CA ALA A 446 -3.70 1.14 12.63
C ALA A 446 -4.20 1.50 14.03
N ALA A 447 -5.05 2.53 14.14
CA ALA A 447 -5.70 2.89 15.39
C ALA A 447 -6.60 1.75 15.91
N TYR A 448 -7.38 1.10 15.04
CA TYR A 448 -8.21 -0.05 15.41
C TYR A 448 -7.37 -1.23 15.92
N ALA A 449 -6.28 -1.58 15.23
CA ALA A 449 -5.38 -2.64 15.68
C ALA A 449 -4.82 -2.34 17.08
N ALA A 450 -4.34 -1.12 17.30
CA ALA A 450 -3.84 -0.69 18.61
C ALA A 450 -4.92 -0.66 19.69
N GLY A 451 -6.09 -0.13 19.37
CA GLY A 451 -7.21 -0.02 20.31
C GLY A 451 -7.76 -1.39 20.73
N LEU A 452 -7.80 -2.38 19.83
CA LEU A 452 -8.18 -3.76 20.14
C LEU A 452 -7.20 -4.37 21.16
N ALA A 453 -5.89 -4.19 20.95
CA ALA A 453 -4.88 -4.76 21.82
C ALA A 453 -4.97 -4.28 23.27
N VAL A 454 -5.41 -3.02 23.49
CA VAL A 454 -5.54 -2.42 24.82
C VAL A 454 -6.99 -2.41 25.35
N GLY A 455 -7.94 -2.99 24.61
CA GLY A 455 -9.35 -3.06 24.99
C GLY A 455 -10.12 -1.74 24.88
N PHE A 456 -9.61 -0.77 24.11
CA PHE A 456 -10.33 0.47 23.78
C PHE A 456 -11.54 0.17 22.90
N TRP A 457 -11.39 -0.66 21.88
CA TRP A 457 -12.46 -1.39 21.22
C TRP A 457 -12.40 -2.86 21.64
N LYS A 458 -13.55 -3.50 21.79
CA LYS A 458 -13.63 -4.84 22.39
C LYS A 458 -13.51 -5.95 21.34
N SER A 459 -13.95 -5.69 20.14
CA SER A 459 -13.99 -6.68 19.06
C SER A 459 -14.06 -6.05 17.68
N GLU A 460 -13.93 -6.87 16.64
CA GLU A 460 -14.15 -6.46 15.26
C GLU A 460 -15.59 -5.99 15.00
N ASP A 461 -16.57 -6.39 15.80
CA ASP A 461 -17.95 -5.90 15.71
C ASP A 461 -18.04 -4.40 16.04
N ASP A 462 -17.25 -3.91 16.98
CA ASP A 462 -17.17 -2.47 17.27
C ASP A 462 -16.64 -1.70 16.04
N ILE A 463 -15.65 -2.28 15.33
CA ILE A 463 -15.12 -1.70 14.09
C ILE A 463 -16.18 -1.65 13.01
N ARG A 464 -16.94 -2.73 12.83
CA ARG A 464 -18.06 -2.78 11.88
C ARG A 464 -19.13 -1.75 12.21
N THR A 465 -19.42 -1.58 13.52
CA THR A 465 -20.40 -0.60 13.99
C THR A 465 -19.95 0.85 13.74
N ASN A 466 -18.67 1.14 13.89
CA ASN A 466 -18.11 2.45 13.63
C ASN A 466 -18.03 2.79 12.15
N TRP A 467 -17.95 1.77 11.27
CA TRP A 467 -17.88 2.01 9.84
C TRP A 467 -19.23 2.54 9.33
N ALA A 468 -19.22 3.73 8.79
CA ALA A 468 -20.42 4.39 8.28
C ALA A 468 -20.23 4.73 6.80
N GLN A 469 -21.28 4.42 6.01
CA GLN A 469 -21.35 4.76 4.60
C GLN A 469 -21.66 6.26 4.43
N ASP A 470 -20.84 6.94 3.62
CA ASP A 470 -21.13 8.29 3.12
C ASP A 470 -22.00 8.21 1.87
N LYS A 471 -21.52 7.48 0.86
CA LYS A 471 -22.22 7.34 -0.42
C LYS A 471 -22.03 5.96 -1.05
N GLN A 472 -23.06 5.55 -1.78
CA GLN A 472 -23.05 4.34 -2.60
C GLN A 472 -23.47 4.68 -4.02
N TRP A 473 -22.80 4.07 -4.99
CA TRP A 473 -23.16 4.07 -6.40
C TRP A 473 -23.52 2.66 -6.79
N ASP A 474 -24.76 2.47 -7.24
CA ASP A 474 -25.22 1.19 -7.77
C ASP A 474 -25.00 1.12 -9.29
N PRO A 475 -24.76 -0.08 -9.85
CA PRO A 475 -24.66 -0.25 -11.30
C PRO A 475 -25.94 0.21 -12.01
N ALA A 476 -25.78 1.11 -12.98
CA ALA A 476 -26.88 1.64 -13.81
C ALA A 476 -26.74 1.25 -15.29
N MET A 477 -25.55 0.78 -15.70
CA MET A 477 -25.27 0.34 -17.08
C MET A 477 -25.81 -1.08 -17.30
N ASP A 478 -26.49 -1.31 -18.43
CA ASP A 478 -26.91 -2.66 -18.82
C ASP A 478 -25.72 -3.57 -19.14
N ASP A 479 -25.92 -4.87 -18.95
CA ASP A 479 -24.84 -5.87 -19.11
C ASP A 479 -24.27 -5.91 -20.54
N SER A 480 -25.09 -5.70 -21.56
CA SER A 480 -24.64 -5.72 -22.96
C SER A 480 -23.68 -4.59 -23.25
N ARG A 481 -23.98 -3.39 -22.75
CA ARG A 481 -23.11 -2.22 -22.85
C ARG A 481 -21.83 -2.42 -22.04
N ARG A 482 -21.94 -2.88 -20.80
CA ARG A 482 -20.81 -3.16 -19.91
C ARG A 482 -19.78 -4.09 -20.56
N GLU A 483 -20.25 -5.21 -21.10
CA GLU A 483 -19.38 -6.20 -21.74
C GLU A 483 -18.82 -5.71 -23.08
N ARG A 484 -19.54 -4.90 -23.82
CA ARG A 484 -19.04 -4.28 -25.04
C ARG A 484 -17.91 -3.29 -24.74
N GLU A 485 -18.12 -2.39 -23.77
CA GLU A 485 -17.10 -1.40 -23.38
C GLU A 485 -15.82 -2.11 -22.87
N TYR A 486 -15.99 -3.14 -22.07
CA TYR A 486 -14.85 -3.90 -21.54
C TYR A 486 -14.10 -4.71 -22.62
N ARG A 487 -14.79 -5.27 -23.59
CA ARG A 487 -14.14 -5.90 -24.75
C ARG A 487 -13.33 -4.89 -25.57
N ASN A 488 -13.87 -3.70 -25.77
CA ASN A 488 -13.16 -2.63 -26.47
C ASN A 488 -11.91 -2.17 -25.69
N TRP A 489 -12.02 -2.05 -24.36
CA TRP A 489 -10.87 -1.79 -23.49
C TRP A 489 -9.78 -2.85 -23.66
N LYS A 490 -10.11 -4.13 -23.52
CA LYS A 490 -9.15 -5.23 -23.71
C LYS A 490 -8.48 -5.20 -25.10
N LYS A 491 -9.24 -4.86 -26.14
CA LYS A 491 -8.68 -4.65 -27.48
C LYS A 491 -7.71 -3.47 -27.51
N ALA A 492 -8.02 -2.37 -26.81
CA ALA A 492 -7.11 -1.22 -26.71
C ALA A 492 -5.81 -1.59 -25.99
N VAL A 493 -5.89 -2.35 -24.88
CA VAL A 493 -4.72 -2.84 -24.15
C VAL A 493 -3.76 -3.61 -25.04
N THR A 494 -4.25 -4.49 -25.92
CA THR A 494 -3.37 -5.25 -26.83
C THR A 494 -2.60 -4.38 -27.84
N LYS A 495 -2.99 -3.10 -28.02
CA LYS A 495 -2.27 -2.17 -28.89
C LYS A 495 -1.04 -1.54 -28.23
N THR A 496 -0.84 -1.79 -26.96
CA THR A 496 0.32 -1.30 -26.19
C THR A 496 1.45 -2.31 -26.09
N PHE A 497 1.22 -3.58 -26.47
CA PHE A 497 2.19 -4.67 -26.37
C PHE A 497 3.30 -4.55 -27.40
N ASP A 498 4.44 -5.16 -27.12
CA ASP A 498 5.59 -5.27 -28.01
C ASP A 498 6.09 -3.89 -28.51
N TRP A 499 5.93 -2.85 -27.68
CA TRP A 499 6.35 -1.49 -28.02
C TRP A 499 7.85 -1.29 -27.80
N VAL A 500 8.40 -1.81 -26.69
CA VAL A 500 9.84 -1.78 -26.41
C VAL A 500 10.45 -3.07 -26.92
N SER A 501 11.48 -2.96 -27.75
CA SER A 501 12.26 -4.10 -28.22
C SER A 501 13.52 -4.30 -27.36
N GLU A 502 14.13 -5.49 -27.41
CA GLU A 502 15.42 -5.77 -26.71
C GLU A 502 16.58 -4.89 -27.22
N GLU A 503 16.36 -4.16 -28.31
CA GLU A 503 17.35 -3.27 -28.93
C GLU A 503 17.23 -1.80 -28.44
N ASP A 504 16.15 -1.46 -27.73
CA ASP A 504 15.88 -0.14 -27.15
C ASP A 504 16.38 -0.05 -25.68
#